data_f83b0125adb4c6e7e719ad08288d0ba5
#
_entry.id   f83b0125adb4c6e7e719ad08288d0ba5
#
_cell.length_a   1.000
_cell.length_b   1.000
_cell.length_c   1.000
_cell.angle_alpha   90.00
_cell.angle_beta   90.00
_cell.angle_gamma   90.00
#
_symmetry.space_group_name_H-M   'P 1'
#
loop_
_entity.id
_entity.type
_entity.pdbx_description
1 polymer ?
#
loop_
_entity_poly.entity_id
_entity_poly.type
_entity_poly.pdbx_seq_one_letter_code
_entity_poly.pdbx_strand_id
1 'polypeptide(L)'
;MKNIKVIVVDDSALMRKIISDMINSTEDMEVIDCCRNGQDLMTKLSVLSPHVITLDVEMPIMDGLTTLRELKKRNIDIPTIILSSLSQSGTELSIDCLEAGAFDIVSKPSGTISLDIDKVKVELLAKIKGAYGKKIQSSKVNRFEERTKAEEKPI
;
A
#
# COMPACT_ATOMS: atom_id res chain seq x y z
N MET A 1 -7.92 17.82 8.44
CA MET A 1 -7.98 16.48 9.07
C MET A 1 -7.31 15.44 8.19
N LYS A 2 -6.43 14.64 8.78
CA LYS A 2 -5.73 13.58 8.04
C LYS A 2 -6.58 12.31 8.04
N ASN A 3 -7.24 12.05 6.91
CA ASN A 3 -8.22 10.97 6.79
C ASN A 3 -7.62 9.63 6.36
N ILE A 4 -6.53 9.66 5.58
CA ILE A 4 -5.90 8.44 5.03
C ILE A 4 -4.68 8.08 5.86
N LYS A 5 -4.73 6.92 6.50
CA LYS A 5 -3.63 6.40 7.31
C LYS A 5 -2.83 5.40 6.51
N VAL A 6 -1.52 5.59 6.45
CA VAL A 6 -0.61 4.80 5.63
C VAL A 6 0.49 4.20 6.49
N ILE A 7 0.83 2.94 6.22
CA ILE A 7 2.06 2.32 6.73
C ILE A 7 3.04 2.20 5.58
N VAL A 8 4.29 2.63 5.81
CA VAL A 8 5.37 2.57 4.84
C VAL A 8 6.28 1.40 5.20
N VAL A 9 6.47 0.48 4.24
CA VAL A 9 7.32 -0.71 4.42
C VAL A 9 8.48 -0.64 3.43
N ASP A 10 9.70 -0.53 3.95
CA ASP A 10 10.93 -0.49 3.14
C ASP A 10 12.12 -0.85 4.06
N ASP A 11 13.07 -1.61 3.55
CA ASP A 11 14.26 -1.97 4.35
C ASP A 11 15.28 -0.84 4.48
N SER A 12 15.18 0.19 3.64
CA SER A 12 16.07 1.36 3.65
C SER A 12 15.50 2.45 4.56
N ALA A 13 16.26 2.85 5.57
CA ALA A 13 15.87 3.95 6.46
C ALA A 13 15.73 5.26 5.69
N LEU A 14 16.61 5.51 4.72
CA LEU A 14 16.54 6.71 3.89
C LEU A 14 15.25 6.72 3.06
N MET A 15 14.93 5.59 2.43
CA MET A 15 13.72 5.48 1.61
C MET A 15 12.46 5.62 2.45
N ARG A 16 12.42 5.00 3.65
CA ARG A 16 11.29 5.20 4.56
C ARG A 16 11.07 6.67 4.88
N LYS A 17 12.16 7.41 5.12
CA LYS A 17 12.05 8.85 5.39
C LYS A 17 11.54 9.62 4.17
N ILE A 18 12.08 9.36 2.99
CA ILE A 18 11.68 10.05 1.76
C ILE A 18 10.19 9.82 1.48
N ILE A 19 9.75 8.58 1.51
CA ILE A 19 8.35 8.22 1.24
C ILE A 19 7.43 8.79 2.33
N SER A 20 7.83 8.70 3.59
CA SER A 20 7.04 9.25 4.70
C SER A 20 6.89 10.77 4.59
N ASP A 21 7.96 11.49 4.22
CA ASP A 21 7.91 12.93 4.04
C ASP A 21 6.97 13.32 2.89
N MET A 22 6.99 12.55 1.79
CA MET A 22 6.06 12.75 0.68
C MET A 22 4.60 12.66 1.13
N ILE A 23 4.28 11.61 1.85
CA ILE A 23 2.91 11.34 2.32
C ILE A 23 2.49 12.38 3.36
N ASN A 24 3.34 12.66 4.34
CA ASN A 24 3.05 13.60 5.41
C ASN A 24 2.99 15.07 4.94
N SER A 25 3.46 15.37 3.73
CA SER A 25 3.39 16.71 3.18
C SER A 25 1.97 17.14 2.80
N THR A 26 1.03 16.20 2.74
CA THR A 26 -0.37 16.51 2.44
C THR A 26 -1.19 16.63 3.72
N GLU A 27 -2.30 17.37 3.64
CA GLU A 27 -3.19 17.56 4.79
C GLU A 27 -4.14 16.38 5.01
N ASP A 28 -4.37 15.58 3.97
CA ASP A 28 -5.37 14.50 4.00
C ASP A 28 -4.76 13.10 4.20
N MET A 29 -3.45 13.00 4.36
CA MET A 29 -2.76 11.72 4.59
C MET A 29 -1.77 11.82 5.73
N GLU A 30 -1.57 10.70 6.43
CA GLU A 30 -0.50 10.60 7.43
C GLU A 30 0.10 9.20 7.46
N VAL A 31 1.40 9.14 7.70
CA VAL A 31 2.09 7.88 7.97
C VAL A 31 1.94 7.58 9.46
N ILE A 32 1.26 6.47 9.78
CA ILE A 32 1.04 6.09 11.18
C ILE A 32 2.15 5.21 11.74
N ASP A 33 2.88 4.52 10.88
CA ASP A 33 4.07 3.75 11.28
C ASP A 33 4.90 3.38 10.05
N CYS A 34 6.13 2.94 10.31
CA CYS A 34 7.05 2.43 9.30
C CYS A 34 7.52 1.03 9.70
N CYS A 35 7.74 0.18 8.71
CA CYS A 35 8.22 -1.19 8.91
C CYS A 35 9.44 -1.45 8.04
N ARG A 36 10.34 -2.32 8.50
CA ARG A 36 11.58 -2.64 7.80
C ARG A 36 11.44 -3.81 6.82
N ASN A 37 10.43 -4.64 7.02
CA ASN A 37 10.17 -5.81 6.17
C ASN A 37 8.74 -6.28 6.36
N GLY A 38 8.36 -7.33 5.62
CA GLY A 38 7.00 -7.86 5.68
C GLY A 38 6.64 -8.46 7.02
N GLN A 39 7.59 -9.07 7.72
CA GLN A 39 7.31 -9.64 9.03
C GLN A 39 7.00 -8.56 10.08
N ASP A 40 7.75 -7.46 10.06
CA ASP A 40 7.48 -6.30 10.90
C ASP A 40 6.09 -5.74 10.62
N LEU A 41 5.71 -5.68 9.33
CA LEU A 41 4.36 -5.28 8.93
C LEU A 41 3.28 -6.18 9.56
N MET A 42 3.45 -7.49 9.51
CA MET A 42 2.48 -8.42 10.09
C MET A 42 2.31 -8.17 11.59
N THR A 43 3.42 -7.93 12.30
CA THR A 43 3.38 -7.59 13.72
C THR A 43 2.62 -6.29 13.96
N LYS A 44 2.88 -5.26 13.17
CA LYS A 44 2.20 -3.96 13.31
C LYS A 44 0.72 -4.04 12.99
N LEU A 45 0.32 -4.85 12.02
CA LEU A 45 -1.08 -5.01 11.65
C LEU A 45 -1.92 -5.70 12.72
N SER A 46 -1.30 -6.33 13.72
CA SER A 46 -2.03 -6.88 14.85
C SER A 46 -2.58 -5.79 15.78
N VAL A 47 -2.02 -4.58 15.73
CA VAL A 47 -2.42 -3.46 16.60
C VAL A 47 -2.79 -2.19 15.85
N LEU A 48 -2.45 -2.09 14.56
CA LEU A 48 -2.72 -0.90 13.73
C LEU A 48 -3.60 -1.27 12.55
N SER A 49 -4.44 -0.34 12.13
CA SER A 49 -5.35 -0.52 10.99
C SER A 49 -5.15 0.61 9.97
N PRO A 50 -4.14 0.52 9.09
CA PRO A 50 -3.96 1.52 8.04
C PRO A 50 -5.03 1.37 6.97
N HIS A 51 -5.26 2.43 6.20
CA HIS A 51 -6.13 2.38 5.03
C HIS A 51 -5.39 1.91 3.79
N VAL A 52 -4.09 2.19 3.69
CA VAL A 52 -3.25 1.86 2.55
C VAL A 52 -1.86 1.48 3.06
N ILE A 53 -1.22 0.55 2.37
CA ILE A 53 0.17 0.15 2.63
C ILE A 53 1.01 0.52 1.42
N THR A 54 2.18 1.13 1.61
CA THR A 54 3.21 1.21 0.57
C THR A 54 4.28 0.18 0.91
N LEU A 55 4.66 -0.63 -0.08
CA LEU A 55 5.45 -1.84 0.16
C LEU A 55 6.59 -1.94 -0.86
N ASP A 56 7.82 -1.97 -0.37
CA ASP A 56 8.99 -2.26 -1.19
C ASP A 56 8.94 -3.71 -1.66
N VAL A 57 9.32 -3.94 -2.91
CA VAL A 57 9.34 -5.29 -3.49
C VAL A 57 10.50 -6.10 -2.96
N GLU A 58 11.71 -5.51 -2.92
CA GLU A 58 12.94 -6.21 -2.55
C GLU A 58 13.32 -5.92 -1.10
N MET A 59 13.06 -6.86 -0.21
CA MET A 59 13.37 -6.74 1.21
C MET A 59 13.92 -8.07 1.74
N PRO A 60 14.80 -8.03 2.76
CA PRO A 60 15.26 -9.25 3.42
C PRO A 60 14.13 -9.87 4.26
N ILE A 61 14.29 -11.10 4.66
CA ILE A 61 13.41 -11.88 5.54
C ILE A 61 12.07 -12.20 4.88
N MET A 62 11.30 -11.17 4.51
CA MET A 62 10.01 -11.34 3.83
C MET A 62 9.87 -10.23 2.78
N ASP A 63 10.01 -10.59 1.51
CA ASP A 63 9.91 -9.66 0.38
C ASP A 63 8.46 -9.21 0.12
N GLY A 64 8.29 -8.31 -0.85
CA GLY A 64 6.98 -7.75 -1.17
C GLY A 64 5.96 -8.78 -1.63
N LEU A 65 6.38 -9.72 -2.49
CA LEU A 65 5.48 -10.77 -3.00
C LEU A 65 5.03 -11.71 -1.88
N THR A 66 5.95 -12.15 -1.05
CA THR A 66 5.65 -13.01 0.10
C THR A 66 4.73 -12.28 1.08
N THR A 67 4.97 -10.98 1.29
CA THR A 67 4.13 -10.15 2.15
C THR A 67 2.69 -10.08 1.63
N LEU A 68 2.49 -9.87 0.33
CA LEU A 68 1.15 -9.84 -0.28
C LEU A 68 0.43 -11.18 -0.12
N ARG A 69 1.14 -12.28 -0.33
CA ARG A 69 0.59 -13.62 -0.16
C ARG A 69 0.17 -13.87 1.29
N GLU A 70 0.98 -13.41 2.24
CA GLU A 70 0.67 -13.55 3.66
C GLU A 70 -0.54 -12.71 4.07
N LEU A 71 -0.67 -11.49 3.54
CA LEU A 71 -1.84 -10.65 3.75
C LEU A 71 -3.12 -11.36 3.27
N LYS A 72 -3.07 -11.93 2.08
CA LYS A 72 -4.19 -12.66 1.50
C LYS A 72 -4.54 -13.89 2.33
N LYS A 73 -3.54 -14.64 2.76
CA LYS A 73 -3.71 -15.83 3.60
C LYS A 73 -4.40 -15.51 4.92
N ARG A 74 -4.10 -14.36 5.50
CA ARG A 74 -4.69 -13.89 6.76
C ARG A 74 -6.00 -13.13 6.57
N ASN A 75 -6.51 -13.04 5.35
CA ASN A 75 -7.72 -12.29 4.99
C ASN A 75 -7.63 -10.80 5.36
N ILE A 76 -6.44 -10.23 5.26
CA ILE A 76 -6.22 -8.81 5.48
C ILE A 76 -6.39 -8.10 4.14
N ASP A 77 -7.48 -7.37 3.98
CA ASP A 77 -7.83 -6.69 2.73
C ASP A 77 -7.52 -5.20 2.82
N ILE A 78 -6.22 -4.88 2.75
CA ILE A 78 -5.74 -3.51 2.74
C ILE A 78 -5.07 -3.25 1.40
N PRO A 79 -5.50 -2.26 0.61
CA PRO A 79 -4.87 -1.98 -0.68
C PRO A 79 -3.40 -1.63 -0.48
N THR A 80 -2.55 -2.25 -1.29
CA THR A 80 -1.10 -2.14 -1.18
C THR A 80 -0.53 -1.61 -2.48
N ILE A 81 0.26 -0.53 -2.39
CA ILE A 81 0.97 0.06 -3.52
C ILE A 81 2.43 -0.39 -3.45
N ILE A 82 2.90 -1.00 -4.52
CA ILE A 82 4.26 -1.53 -4.61
C ILE A 82 5.21 -0.42 -5.06
N LEU A 83 6.32 -0.27 -4.35
CA LEU A 83 7.42 0.60 -4.77
C LEU A 83 8.52 -0.28 -5.37
N SER A 84 8.84 -0.04 -6.63
CA SER A 84 9.72 -0.88 -7.42
C SER A 84 10.96 -0.12 -7.88
N SER A 85 12.12 -0.76 -7.76
CA SER A 85 13.33 -0.25 -8.40
C SER A 85 13.24 -0.46 -9.92
N LEU A 86 14.07 0.27 -10.68
CA LEU A 86 14.10 0.15 -12.13
C LEU A 86 14.93 -1.04 -12.61
N SER A 87 15.43 -1.90 -11.70
CA SER A 87 16.15 -3.10 -12.06
C SER A 87 15.21 -4.12 -12.73
N GLN A 88 15.78 -5.02 -13.56
CA GLN A 88 15.00 -6.07 -14.21
C GLN A 88 14.33 -6.99 -13.18
N SER A 89 15.05 -7.38 -12.13
CA SER A 89 14.49 -8.22 -11.07
C SER A 89 13.38 -7.52 -10.30
N GLY A 90 13.52 -6.22 -10.03
CA GLY A 90 12.48 -5.43 -9.39
C GLY A 90 11.22 -5.33 -10.25
N THR A 91 11.37 -5.17 -11.56
CA THR A 91 10.25 -5.11 -12.50
C THR A 91 9.49 -6.43 -12.56
N GLU A 92 10.19 -7.55 -12.64
CA GLU A 92 9.59 -8.89 -12.67
C GLU A 92 8.83 -9.17 -11.39
N LEU A 93 9.41 -8.88 -10.22
CA LEU A 93 8.75 -9.04 -8.93
C LEU A 93 7.51 -8.16 -8.81
N SER A 94 7.54 -6.95 -9.37
CA SER A 94 6.42 -6.03 -9.32
C SER A 94 5.23 -6.55 -10.12
N ILE A 95 5.48 -7.17 -11.29
CA ILE A 95 4.44 -7.82 -12.08
C ILE A 95 3.82 -8.96 -11.28
N ASP A 96 4.63 -9.80 -10.64
CA ASP A 96 4.15 -10.88 -9.78
C ASP A 96 3.31 -10.34 -8.62
N CYS A 97 3.69 -9.19 -8.07
CA CYS A 97 2.92 -8.54 -7.01
C CYS A 97 1.55 -8.06 -7.49
N LEU A 98 1.45 -7.52 -8.72
CA LEU A 98 0.15 -7.15 -9.29
C LEU A 98 -0.75 -8.38 -9.44
N GLU A 99 -0.22 -9.49 -9.93
CA GLU A 99 -0.95 -10.75 -10.04
C GLU A 99 -1.37 -11.28 -8.67
N ALA A 100 -0.56 -11.03 -7.64
CA ALA A 100 -0.87 -11.45 -6.27
C ALA A 100 -1.86 -10.51 -5.55
N GLY A 101 -2.33 -9.45 -6.21
CA GLY A 101 -3.37 -8.59 -5.69
C GLY A 101 -2.94 -7.19 -5.26
N ALA A 102 -1.70 -6.76 -5.56
CA ALA A 102 -1.30 -5.37 -5.30
C ALA A 102 -2.20 -4.41 -6.07
N PHE A 103 -2.50 -3.26 -5.49
CA PHE A 103 -3.36 -2.27 -6.13
C PHE A 103 -2.69 -1.62 -7.34
N ASP A 104 -1.43 -1.23 -7.19
CA ASP A 104 -0.69 -0.58 -8.28
C ASP A 104 0.82 -0.59 -7.95
N ILE A 105 1.61 -0.10 -8.90
CA ILE A 105 3.07 0.00 -8.81
C ILE A 105 3.48 1.45 -8.99
N VAL A 106 4.46 1.89 -8.20
CA VAL A 106 5.14 3.19 -8.35
C VAL A 106 6.64 2.92 -8.40
N SER A 107 7.34 3.54 -9.34
CA SER A 107 8.80 3.46 -9.39
C SER A 107 9.42 4.24 -8.24
N LYS A 108 10.43 3.67 -7.58
CA LYS A 108 11.18 4.36 -6.54
C LYS A 108 11.88 5.59 -7.11
N PRO A 109 12.03 6.67 -6.32
CA PRO A 109 12.86 7.79 -6.78
C PRO A 109 14.30 7.32 -6.97
N SER A 110 14.88 7.64 -8.13
CA SER A 110 16.25 7.30 -8.48
C SER A 110 17.17 8.50 -8.22
N GLY A 111 17.94 8.43 -7.16
CA GLY A 111 18.92 9.45 -6.82
C GLY A 111 18.33 10.68 -6.13
N THR A 112 19.14 11.75 -6.07
CA THR A 112 18.82 12.96 -5.34
C THR A 112 18.30 14.09 -6.23
N ILE A 113 17.88 13.81 -7.45
CA ILE A 113 17.36 14.81 -8.37
C ILE A 113 15.94 15.16 -7.97
N SER A 114 15.73 16.42 -7.56
CA SER A 114 14.46 16.90 -7.03
C SER A 114 13.26 16.72 -7.98
N LEU A 115 13.48 16.79 -9.30
CA LEU A 115 12.42 16.57 -10.29
C LEU A 115 11.88 15.15 -10.27
N ASP A 116 12.76 14.16 -10.08
CA ASP A 116 12.39 12.74 -9.98
C ASP A 116 11.56 12.49 -8.72
N ILE A 117 11.98 13.09 -7.60
CA ILE A 117 11.27 12.99 -6.33
C ILE A 117 9.87 13.59 -6.45
N ASP A 118 9.74 14.75 -7.10
CA ASP A 118 8.45 15.40 -7.28
C ASP A 118 7.50 14.59 -8.16
N LYS A 119 8.00 13.97 -9.22
CA LYS A 119 7.20 13.07 -10.07
C LYS A 119 6.70 11.86 -9.30
N VAL A 120 7.58 11.22 -8.54
CA VAL A 120 7.21 10.06 -7.72
C VAL A 120 6.17 10.47 -6.69
N LYS A 121 6.35 11.62 -6.04
CA LYS A 121 5.41 12.15 -5.06
C LYS A 121 4.01 12.31 -5.66
N VAL A 122 3.89 12.99 -6.80
CA VAL A 122 2.60 13.21 -7.45
C VAL A 122 1.91 11.88 -7.78
N GLU A 123 2.66 10.95 -8.37
CA GLU A 123 2.14 9.63 -8.73
C GLU A 123 1.72 8.83 -7.49
N LEU A 124 2.58 8.78 -6.48
CA LEU A 124 2.31 8.03 -5.24
C LEU A 124 1.07 8.55 -4.53
N LEU A 125 0.96 9.86 -4.34
CA LEU A 125 -0.17 10.46 -3.65
C LEU A 125 -1.49 10.23 -4.41
N ALA A 126 -1.46 10.32 -5.75
CA ALA A 126 -2.64 10.04 -6.57
C ALA A 126 -3.08 8.58 -6.43
N LYS A 127 -2.14 7.64 -6.42
CA LYS A 127 -2.45 6.21 -6.29
C LYS A 127 -2.93 5.85 -4.88
N ILE A 128 -2.40 6.48 -3.84
CA ILE A 128 -2.91 6.29 -2.48
C ILE A 128 -4.36 6.75 -2.37
N LYS A 129 -4.69 7.91 -2.92
CA LYS A 129 -6.06 8.42 -2.94
C LYS A 129 -6.98 7.50 -3.73
N GLY A 130 -6.52 7.00 -4.89
CA GLY A 130 -7.28 6.06 -5.70
C GLY A 130 -7.55 4.75 -4.97
N ALA A 131 -6.57 4.20 -4.28
CA ALA A 131 -6.71 2.98 -3.50
C ALA A 131 -7.70 3.15 -2.35
N TYR A 132 -7.59 4.25 -1.63
CA TYR A 132 -8.51 4.57 -0.54
C TYR A 132 -9.94 4.75 -1.03
N GLY A 133 -10.13 5.49 -2.12
CA GLY A 133 -11.45 5.73 -2.70
C GLY A 133 -12.11 4.45 -3.20
N LYS A 134 -11.36 3.59 -3.87
CA LYS A 134 -11.86 2.29 -4.36
C LYS A 134 -12.29 1.37 -3.21
N LYS A 135 -11.51 1.33 -2.13
CA LYS A 135 -11.85 0.53 -0.95
C LYS A 135 -13.16 0.99 -0.31
N ILE A 136 -13.36 2.30 -0.17
CA ILE A 136 -14.60 2.87 0.37
C ILE A 136 -15.79 2.51 -0.51
N GLN A 137 -15.66 2.62 -1.84
CA GLN A 137 -16.72 2.27 -2.79
C GLN A 137 -17.06 0.78 -2.70
N SER A 138 -16.06 -0.10 -2.66
CA SER A 138 -16.26 -1.54 -2.51
C SER A 138 -17.01 -1.88 -1.23
N SER A 139 -16.65 -1.26 -0.11
CA SER A 139 -17.35 -1.46 1.17
C SER A 139 -18.81 -1.02 1.10
N LYS A 140 -19.10 0.10 0.44
CA LYS A 140 -20.47 0.59 0.25
C LYS A 140 -21.28 -0.34 -0.65
N VAL A 141 -20.71 -0.81 -1.74
CA VAL A 141 -21.36 -1.76 -2.66
C VAL A 141 -21.65 -3.07 -1.96
N ASN A 142 -20.70 -3.63 -1.23
CA ASN A 142 -20.89 -4.86 -0.49
C ASN A 142 -22.00 -4.75 0.55
N ARG A 143 -22.08 -3.64 1.27
CA ARG A 143 -23.16 -3.39 2.24
C ARG A 143 -24.52 -3.31 1.55
N PHE A 144 -24.59 -2.69 0.39
CA PHE A 144 -25.81 -2.60 -0.40
C PHE A 144 -26.26 -3.99 -0.88
N GLU A 145 -25.34 -4.80 -1.42
CA GLU A 145 -25.62 -6.15 -1.86
C GLU A 145 -26.11 -7.04 -0.72
N GLU A 146 -25.48 -6.97 0.43
CA GLU A 146 -25.90 -7.73 1.63
C GLU A 146 -27.31 -7.35 2.07
N ARG A 147 -27.66 -6.06 2.07
CA ARG A 147 -29.00 -5.59 2.39
C ARG A 147 -30.03 -6.12 1.41
N THR A 148 -29.73 -6.04 0.11
CA THR A 148 -30.64 -6.52 -0.94
C THR A 148 -30.88 -8.01 -0.81
N LYS A 149 -29.83 -8.81 -0.56
CA LYS A 149 -29.96 -10.26 -0.34
C LYS A 149 -30.81 -10.58 0.91
N ALA A 150 -30.64 -9.82 1.99
CA ALA A 150 -31.42 -10.01 3.21
C ALA A 150 -32.90 -9.70 3.00
N GLU A 151 -33.22 -8.69 2.18
CA GLU A 151 -34.60 -8.31 1.85
C GLU A 151 -35.27 -9.28 0.89
N GLU A 152 -34.50 -9.94 0.03
CA GLU A 152 -35.00 -10.92 -0.96
C GLU A 152 -35.22 -12.31 -0.40
N LYS A 153 -34.80 -12.62 0.82
CA LYS A 153 -35.03 -13.92 1.42
C LYS A 153 -36.52 -14.13 1.69
N PRO A 154 -37.14 -15.18 1.10
CA PRO A 154 -38.54 -15.49 1.42
C PRO A 154 -38.67 -15.85 2.90
N ILE A 155 -39.68 -15.37 3.51
CA ILE A 155 -40.01 -15.63 4.90
C ILE A 155 -40.49 -17.07 5.07
#